data_6ef43633ff19bbcefde37bee74d7f267
#
_entry.id   6ef43633ff19bbcefde37bee74d7f267
#
_cell.length_a   1.000
_cell.length_b   1.000
_cell.length_c   1.000
_cell.angle_alpha   90.00
_cell.angle_beta   90.00
_cell.angle_gamma   90.00
#
_symmetry.space_group_name_H-M   'P 1'
#
loop_
_entity.id
_entity.type
_entity.pdbx_description
1 polymer ?
#
loop_
_entity_poly.entity_id
_entity_poly.type
_entity_poly.pdbx_seq_one_letter_code
_entity_poly.pdbx_strand_id
1 'polypeptide(L)'
;MSLSRRTLLLGAGLALAGCTPRKVEAPAELVLATGPDGAVFREVGGALAEALAEQLPGTKVIPLPTAASVENLRLLKSGGAQLALSSLDPIDEPEKVRAVGRLYDSFMQIAVPAISPVEKFRDLAGKRISLGPIGSGTEFTGTRMLNHFGVSTVAERMAHAEASRRVAEGSLDAMLALTGIPTPAITDLRGNVRLIDIPDEAIEFSDTFRGPYIPATIPAKTYEALPSNKTFAVPNLLLAHETLSADVVEVVTRTVFTETARIVEGHPEAARINVRTGIATGRVPLHDGAARWFRSVKR
;
A
#
# COMPACT_ATOMS: atom_id res chain seq x y z
N MET A 1 46.92 -50.99 51.95
CA MET A 1 46.91 -51.03 50.53
C MET A 1 45.98 -49.87 50.01
N SER A 2 46.64 -48.85 49.52
CA SER A 2 46.02 -47.58 49.10
C SER A 2 45.55 -47.69 47.66
N LEU A 3 44.25 -47.47 47.37
CA LEU A 3 43.74 -47.36 46.08
C LEU A 3 43.52 -45.87 45.69
N SER A 4 44.28 -45.49 44.68
CA SER A 4 44.44 -44.16 44.15
C SER A 4 43.12 -43.60 43.55
N ARG A 5 42.78 -42.38 44.00
CA ARG A 5 41.77 -41.51 43.35
C ARG A 5 42.37 -40.81 42.15
N ARG A 6 42.39 -41.40 40.97
CA ARG A 6 42.73 -40.75 39.71
C ARG A 6 41.94 -41.41 38.59
N THR A 7 41.38 -40.56 37.75
CA THR A 7 40.72 -40.85 36.46
C THR A 7 39.22 -41.06 36.50
N LEU A 8 38.48 -39.96 36.42
CA LEU A 8 37.23 -39.85 35.63
C LEU A 8 36.96 -38.34 35.34
N LEU A 9 37.79 -37.79 34.45
CA LEU A 9 37.46 -36.56 33.72
C LEU A 9 37.34 -36.94 32.24
N LEU A 10 36.21 -37.52 31.88
CA LEU A 10 35.82 -37.71 30.50
C LEU A 10 34.65 -36.80 30.20
N GLY A 11 34.93 -35.70 29.53
CA GLY A 11 34.33 -35.22 28.32
C GLY A 11 32.80 -35.06 28.30
N ALA A 12 32.24 -34.06 28.99
CA ALA A 12 30.97 -33.48 28.55
C ALA A 12 31.27 -32.47 27.44
N GLY A 13 31.45 -32.98 26.22
CA GLY A 13 31.40 -32.15 25.00
C GLY A 13 29.99 -31.58 24.87
N LEU A 14 29.77 -30.31 25.27
CA LEU A 14 28.62 -29.56 24.91
C LEU A 14 28.64 -29.44 23.34
N ALA A 15 27.84 -30.22 22.69
CA ALA A 15 27.42 -29.96 21.33
C ALA A 15 26.60 -28.67 21.36
N LEU A 16 27.25 -27.52 21.19
CA LEU A 16 26.61 -26.29 20.74
C LEU A 16 26.10 -26.59 19.35
N ALA A 17 24.85 -27.08 19.23
CA ALA A 17 24.09 -27.06 18.03
C ALA A 17 23.92 -25.58 17.68
N GLY A 18 24.92 -25.01 17.02
CA GLY A 18 24.83 -23.69 16.41
C GLY A 18 23.67 -23.73 15.44
N CYS A 19 22.59 -23.02 15.75
CA CYS A 19 21.58 -22.69 14.76
C CYS A 19 22.28 -21.83 13.70
N THR A 20 22.87 -22.47 12.70
CA THR A 20 23.28 -21.76 11.49
C THR A 20 22.01 -21.13 10.90
N PRO A 21 21.96 -19.81 10.75
CA PRO A 21 20.81 -19.18 10.14
C PRO A 21 20.60 -19.83 8.76
N ARG A 22 19.41 -20.40 8.55
CA ARG A 22 19.06 -21.03 7.27
C ARG A 22 19.22 -19.97 6.19
N LYS A 23 20.15 -20.17 5.27
CA LYS A 23 20.37 -19.29 4.14
C LYS A 23 19.11 -19.32 3.28
N VAL A 24 18.42 -18.18 3.17
CA VAL A 24 17.25 -18.04 2.30
C VAL A 24 17.74 -17.99 0.86
N GLU A 25 17.29 -18.91 0.03
CA GLU A 25 17.52 -18.87 -1.41
C GLU A 25 16.53 -17.88 -2.03
N ALA A 26 16.97 -16.64 -2.16
CA ALA A 26 16.22 -15.57 -2.79
C ALA A 26 16.64 -15.44 -4.28
N PRO A 27 15.72 -14.96 -5.16
CA PRO A 27 16.08 -14.70 -6.56
C PRO A 27 17.12 -13.60 -6.67
N ALA A 28 17.89 -13.59 -7.76
CA ALA A 28 18.89 -12.54 -8.01
C ALA A 28 18.28 -11.14 -8.11
N GLU A 29 17.04 -11.06 -8.62
CA GLU A 29 16.25 -9.83 -8.69
C GLU A 29 14.84 -10.07 -8.11
N LEU A 30 14.33 -9.07 -7.40
CA LEU A 30 13.00 -9.03 -6.81
C LEU A 30 12.34 -7.71 -7.17
N VAL A 31 11.39 -7.74 -8.10
CA VAL A 31 10.68 -6.55 -8.56
C VAL A 31 9.48 -6.30 -7.66
N LEU A 32 9.42 -5.10 -7.08
CA LEU A 32 8.29 -4.58 -6.30
C LEU A 32 7.56 -3.50 -7.12
N ALA A 33 6.39 -3.81 -7.64
CA ALA A 33 5.53 -2.84 -8.32
C ALA A 33 4.91 -1.86 -7.32
N THR A 34 5.10 -0.54 -7.55
CA THR A 34 4.82 0.53 -6.59
C THR A 34 3.70 1.45 -7.06
N GLY A 35 3.99 2.69 -7.43
CA GLY A 35 2.97 3.66 -7.85
C GLY A 35 3.55 4.85 -8.62
N PRO A 36 2.67 5.78 -9.06
CA PRO A 36 3.08 6.95 -9.81
C PRO A 36 3.65 8.05 -8.91
N ASP A 37 4.27 9.03 -9.53
CA ASP A 37 4.76 10.22 -8.84
C ASP A 37 3.61 11.00 -8.16
N GLY A 38 3.86 11.48 -6.94
CA GLY A 38 2.89 12.20 -6.12
C GLY A 38 1.90 11.30 -5.37
N ALA A 39 2.11 9.97 -5.37
CA ALA A 39 1.31 8.99 -4.63
C ALA A 39 2.14 8.23 -3.59
N VAL A 40 1.52 7.88 -2.47
CA VAL A 40 2.17 7.24 -1.32
C VAL A 40 2.79 5.88 -1.64
N PHE A 41 2.21 5.10 -2.58
CA PHE A 41 2.82 3.81 -3.01
C PHE A 41 4.22 3.97 -3.59
N ARG A 42 4.51 5.10 -4.21
CA ARG A 42 5.85 5.40 -4.76
C ARG A 42 6.88 5.52 -3.64
N GLU A 43 6.56 6.28 -2.61
CA GLU A 43 7.46 6.59 -1.50
C GLU A 43 7.61 5.41 -0.53
N VAL A 44 6.51 4.84 -0.08
CA VAL A 44 6.51 3.64 0.78
C VAL A 44 7.19 2.46 0.08
N GLY A 45 6.90 2.26 -1.22
CA GLY A 45 7.50 1.18 -2.00
C GLY A 45 8.99 1.33 -2.18
N GLY A 46 9.50 2.56 -2.35
CA GLY A 46 10.93 2.86 -2.40
C GLY A 46 11.63 2.47 -1.09
N ALA A 47 11.15 3.00 0.04
CA ALA A 47 11.71 2.71 1.36
C ALA A 47 11.61 1.22 1.74
N LEU A 48 10.50 0.56 1.38
CA LEU A 48 10.36 -0.88 1.56
C LEU A 48 11.38 -1.67 0.75
N ALA A 49 11.64 -1.28 -0.50
CA ALA A 49 12.63 -1.94 -1.34
C ALA A 49 14.05 -1.83 -0.75
N GLU A 50 14.41 -0.68 -0.19
CA GLU A 50 15.67 -0.48 0.53
C GLU A 50 15.76 -1.38 1.77
N ALA A 51 14.73 -1.40 2.60
CA ALA A 51 14.66 -2.27 3.78
C ALA A 51 14.77 -3.77 3.41
N LEU A 52 14.13 -4.18 2.31
CA LEU A 52 14.22 -5.56 1.82
C LEU A 52 15.60 -5.91 1.29
N ALA A 53 16.29 -4.99 0.60
CA ALA A 53 17.63 -5.22 0.09
C ALA A 53 18.64 -5.52 1.23
N GLU A 54 18.47 -4.91 2.40
CA GLU A 54 19.28 -5.19 3.58
C GLU A 54 19.01 -6.58 4.19
N GLN A 55 17.76 -7.04 4.12
CA GLN A 55 17.32 -8.32 4.68
C GLN A 55 17.51 -9.51 3.73
N LEU A 56 17.76 -9.26 2.44
CA LEU A 56 17.96 -10.25 1.39
C LEU A 56 19.32 -10.02 0.69
N PRO A 57 20.45 -10.25 1.38
CA PRO A 57 21.78 -10.00 0.82
C PRO A 57 22.01 -10.86 -0.44
N GLY A 58 22.44 -10.22 -1.53
CA GLY A 58 22.63 -10.84 -2.83
C GLY A 58 21.41 -10.77 -3.75
N THR A 59 20.27 -10.26 -3.28
CA THR A 59 19.08 -9.97 -4.10
C THR A 59 19.05 -8.48 -4.42
N LYS A 60 18.92 -8.15 -5.70
CA LYS A 60 18.65 -6.77 -6.13
C LYS A 60 17.15 -6.52 -6.04
N VAL A 61 16.71 -5.71 -5.09
CA VAL A 61 15.31 -5.30 -4.97
C VAL A 61 15.06 -4.06 -5.81
N ILE A 62 14.11 -4.15 -6.75
CA ILE A 62 13.83 -3.10 -7.74
C ILE A 62 12.44 -2.52 -7.46
N PRO A 63 12.34 -1.30 -6.90
CA PRO A 63 11.06 -0.60 -6.82
C PRO A 63 10.67 -0.09 -8.22
N LEU A 64 9.71 -0.77 -8.84
CA LEU A 64 9.24 -0.46 -10.19
C LEU A 64 8.14 0.61 -10.12
N PRO A 65 8.35 1.79 -10.71
CA PRO A 65 7.30 2.79 -10.90
C PRO A 65 6.20 2.28 -11.83
N THR A 66 4.96 2.46 -11.43
CA THR A 66 3.79 1.99 -12.18
C THR A 66 2.64 2.99 -12.05
N ALA A 67 1.52 2.72 -12.73
CA ALA A 67 0.26 3.43 -12.50
C ALA A 67 -0.39 3.08 -11.14
N ALA A 68 0.00 2.04 -10.47
CA ALA A 68 -0.46 1.45 -9.19
C ALA A 68 -1.42 0.25 -9.38
N SER A 69 -2.47 0.13 -8.55
CA SER A 69 -3.17 -1.10 -8.18
C SER A 69 -3.52 -2.04 -9.34
N VAL A 70 -4.19 -1.57 -10.39
CA VAL A 70 -4.64 -2.44 -11.50
C VAL A 70 -3.45 -2.90 -12.36
N GLU A 71 -2.53 -1.98 -12.66
CA GLU A 71 -1.30 -2.33 -13.37
C GLU A 71 -0.43 -3.29 -12.54
N ASN A 72 -0.32 -3.04 -11.24
CA ASN A 72 0.44 -3.88 -10.31
C ASN A 72 -0.10 -5.30 -10.26
N LEU A 73 -1.41 -5.47 -10.21
CA LEU A 73 -2.06 -6.78 -10.27
C LEU A 73 -1.78 -7.49 -11.60
N ARG A 74 -1.81 -6.77 -12.72
CA ARG A 74 -1.47 -7.31 -14.04
C ARG A 74 -0.01 -7.79 -14.08
N LEU A 75 0.92 -6.96 -13.59
CA LEU A 75 2.34 -7.30 -13.52
C LEU A 75 2.57 -8.53 -12.62
N LEU A 76 1.92 -8.56 -11.46
CA LEU A 76 2.03 -9.69 -10.53
C LEU A 76 1.49 -10.98 -11.17
N LYS A 77 0.28 -10.97 -11.76
CA LYS A 77 -0.32 -12.14 -12.42
C LYS A 77 0.48 -12.66 -13.61
N SER A 78 1.19 -11.78 -14.33
CA SER A 78 2.03 -12.14 -15.48
C SER A 78 3.47 -12.55 -15.10
N GLY A 79 3.86 -12.41 -13.83
CA GLY A 79 5.24 -12.65 -13.38
C GLY A 79 6.20 -11.48 -13.68
N GLY A 80 5.71 -10.36 -14.19
CA GLY A 80 6.50 -9.15 -14.42
C GLY A 80 6.93 -8.43 -13.13
N ALA A 81 6.28 -8.75 -12.02
CA ALA A 81 6.70 -8.40 -10.66
C ALA A 81 6.49 -9.59 -9.73
N GLN A 82 7.31 -9.71 -8.69
CA GLN A 82 7.17 -10.74 -7.66
C GLN A 82 6.44 -10.22 -6.43
N LEU A 83 6.51 -8.92 -6.20
CA LEU A 83 5.81 -8.20 -5.14
C LEU A 83 5.05 -7.01 -5.74
N ALA A 84 3.93 -6.64 -5.14
CA ALA A 84 3.13 -5.52 -5.62
C ALA A 84 2.34 -4.84 -4.49
N LEU A 85 2.24 -3.51 -4.54
CA LEU A 85 1.32 -2.73 -3.73
C LEU A 85 -0.03 -2.62 -4.44
N SER A 86 -1.13 -2.88 -3.75
CA SER A 86 -2.48 -2.72 -4.33
C SER A 86 -3.49 -2.34 -3.27
N SER A 87 -4.44 -1.48 -3.62
CA SER A 87 -5.69 -1.37 -2.86
C SER A 87 -6.52 -2.66 -3.02
N LEU A 88 -7.40 -2.92 -2.05
CA LEU A 88 -8.17 -4.18 -2.00
C LEU A 88 -9.26 -4.26 -3.06
N ASP A 89 -9.80 -3.12 -3.48
CA ASP A 89 -11.02 -3.04 -4.28
C ASP A 89 -10.92 -3.56 -5.74
N PRO A 90 -9.78 -3.48 -6.47
CA PRO A 90 -9.69 -4.08 -7.81
C PRO A 90 -9.35 -5.58 -7.78
N ILE A 91 -9.23 -6.19 -6.60
CA ILE A 91 -8.90 -7.62 -6.49
C ILE A 91 -10.20 -8.43 -6.44
N ASP A 92 -10.75 -8.76 -7.58
CA ASP A 92 -11.97 -9.59 -7.64
C ASP A 92 -11.64 -11.08 -7.47
N GLU A 93 -10.68 -11.59 -8.23
CA GLU A 93 -10.21 -12.97 -8.17
C GLU A 93 -8.71 -13.02 -7.85
N PRO A 94 -8.33 -13.55 -6.68
CA PRO A 94 -6.92 -13.57 -6.26
C PRO A 94 -6.11 -14.72 -6.89
N GLU A 95 -6.39 -15.07 -8.16
CA GLU A 95 -5.62 -16.06 -8.89
C GLU A 95 -4.14 -15.64 -8.98
N LYS A 96 -3.24 -16.57 -8.66
CA LYS A 96 -1.79 -16.37 -8.61
C LYS A 96 -1.30 -15.28 -7.64
N VAL A 97 -2.21 -14.68 -6.89
CA VAL A 97 -1.91 -13.58 -5.97
C VAL A 97 -2.14 -14.05 -4.55
N ARG A 98 -1.18 -13.76 -3.66
CA ARG A 98 -1.26 -14.04 -2.23
C ARG A 98 -0.90 -12.79 -1.45
N ALA A 99 -1.54 -12.57 -0.32
CA ALA A 99 -1.23 -11.43 0.54
C ALA A 99 0.01 -11.71 1.40
N VAL A 100 0.93 -10.76 1.43
CA VAL A 100 1.96 -10.65 2.46
C VAL A 100 1.35 -10.07 3.73
N GLY A 101 0.51 -9.05 3.56
CA GLY A 101 -0.28 -8.48 4.65
C GLY A 101 -0.95 -7.16 4.27
N ARG A 102 -1.90 -6.72 5.12
CA ARG A 102 -2.47 -5.37 5.07
C ARG A 102 -1.47 -4.37 5.63
N LEU A 103 -1.36 -3.23 4.96
CA LEU A 103 -0.47 -2.14 5.32
C LEU A 103 -1.24 -1.03 6.04
N TYR A 104 -1.63 -0.02 5.31
CA TYR A 104 -2.39 1.16 5.72
C TYR A 104 -3.58 1.35 4.76
N ASP A 105 -4.37 2.39 4.97
CA ASP A 105 -5.53 2.65 4.12
C ASP A 105 -5.26 3.80 3.15
N SER A 106 -5.77 3.68 1.92
CA SER A 106 -5.91 4.78 0.98
C SER A 106 -7.25 5.47 1.20
N PHE A 107 -7.27 6.80 1.14
CA PHE A 107 -8.48 7.60 1.27
C PHE A 107 -8.87 8.19 -0.08
N MET A 108 -10.15 8.15 -0.43
CA MET A 108 -10.64 8.88 -1.58
C MET A 108 -10.62 10.38 -1.27
N GLN A 109 -9.88 11.13 -2.06
CA GLN A 109 -9.72 12.56 -1.90
C GLN A 109 -10.14 13.23 -3.20
N ILE A 110 -11.00 14.24 -3.09
CA ILE A 110 -11.45 15.06 -4.22
C ILE A 110 -10.96 16.47 -3.96
N ALA A 111 -9.82 16.82 -4.55
CA ALA A 111 -9.21 18.11 -4.38
C ALA A 111 -9.65 19.07 -5.50
N VAL A 112 -10.11 20.27 -5.11
CA VAL A 112 -10.49 21.36 -6.01
C VAL A 112 -9.75 22.64 -5.61
N PRO A 113 -9.55 23.63 -6.51
CA PRO A 113 -9.03 24.93 -6.13
C PRO A 113 -9.81 25.53 -4.96
N ALA A 114 -9.16 26.22 -4.04
CA ALA A 114 -9.79 26.81 -2.84
C ALA A 114 -11.01 27.70 -3.18
N ILE A 115 -10.96 28.41 -4.31
CA ILE A 115 -12.02 29.30 -4.80
C ILE A 115 -12.97 28.62 -5.78
N SER A 116 -12.90 27.28 -5.95
CA SER A 116 -13.75 26.54 -6.88
C SER A 116 -15.23 26.65 -6.49
N PRO A 117 -16.16 26.76 -7.45
CA PRO A 117 -17.60 26.68 -7.17
C PRO A 117 -18.09 25.25 -6.91
N VAL A 118 -17.23 24.23 -7.07
CA VAL A 118 -17.57 22.82 -6.80
C VAL A 118 -17.61 22.58 -5.31
N GLU A 119 -18.78 22.40 -4.71
CA GLU A 119 -18.94 22.23 -3.26
C GLU A 119 -19.22 20.78 -2.83
N LYS A 120 -19.80 19.99 -3.73
CA LYS A 120 -20.20 18.59 -3.46
C LYS A 120 -19.89 17.70 -4.67
N PHE A 121 -19.95 16.39 -4.46
CA PHE A 121 -19.61 15.39 -5.48
C PHE A 121 -20.39 15.59 -6.80
N ARG A 122 -21.68 15.88 -6.74
CA ARG A 122 -22.53 16.05 -7.92
C ARG A 122 -22.16 17.29 -8.76
N ASP A 123 -21.48 18.28 -8.18
CA ASP A 123 -21.02 19.48 -8.90
C ASP A 123 -19.85 19.19 -9.84
N LEU A 124 -19.28 17.98 -9.78
CA LEU A 124 -18.28 17.50 -10.74
C LEU A 124 -18.88 17.24 -12.13
N ALA A 125 -20.20 17.23 -12.27
CA ALA A 125 -20.85 17.03 -13.57
C ALA A 125 -20.36 18.06 -14.60
N GLY A 126 -19.89 17.59 -15.76
CA GLY A 126 -19.34 18.42 -16.83
C GLY A 126 -17.96 19.02 -16.56
N LYS A 127 -17.36 18.80 -15.39
CA LYS A 127 -16.03 19.34 -15.02
C LYS A 127 -14.91 18.53 -15.64
N ARG A 128 -13.77 19.20 -15.88
CA ARG A 128 -12.50 18.55 -16.27
C ARG A 128 -11.81 18.05 -15.01
N ILE A 129 -11.73 16.75 -14.87
CA ILE A 129 -11.16 16.13 -13.68
C ILE A 129 -10.08 15.11 -14.00
N SER A 130 -9.08 14.99 -13.13
CA SER A 130 -8.15 13.86 -13.19
C SER A 130 -8.69 12.67 -12.41
N LEU A 131 -8.64 11.48 -13.03
CA LEU A 131 -8.91 10.19 -12.38
C LEU A 131 -7.63 9.39 -12.08
N GLY A 132 -6.48 10.05 -12.04
CA GLY A 132 -5.19 9.38 -11.92
C GLY A 132 -4.74 8.73 -13.24
N PRO A 133 -3.61 8.00 -13.24
CA PRO A 133 -3.13 7.33 -14.45
C PRO A 133 -4.01 6.13 -14.83
N ILE A 134 -3.97 5.77 -16.12
CA ILE A 134 -4.64 4.57 -16.64
C ILE A 134 -4.08 3.33 -15.89
N GLY A 135 -4.95 2.47 -15.38
CA GLY A 135 -4.57 1.29 -14.61
C GLY A 135 -4.28 1.56 -13.13
N SER A 136 -4.60 2.76 -12.63
CA SER A 136 -4.50 3.07 -11.20
C SER A 136 -5.72 2.61 -10.39
N GLY A 137 -5.55 2.49 -9.08
CA GLY A 137 -6.66 2.33 -8.15
C GLY A 137 -7.58 3.56 -8.15
N THR A 138 -7.02 4.77 -8.32
CA THR A 138 -7.80 6.01 -8.45
C THR A 138 -8.72 5.97 -9.66
N GLU A 139 -8.22 5.55 -10.83
CA GLU A 139 -9.05 5.39 -12.03
C GLU A 139 -10.16 4.36 -11.82
N PHE A 140 -9.81 3.19 -11.27
CA PHE A 140 -10.75 2.11 -11.01
C PHE A 140 -11.89 2.56 -10.09
N THR A 141 -11.54 3.07 -8.91
CA THR A 141 -12.52 3.49 -7.90
C THR A 141 -13.27 4.75 -8.31
N GLY A 142 -12.57 5.73 -8.85
CA GLY A 142 -13.17 6.99 -9.32
C GLY A 142 -14.18 6.75 -10.45
N THR A 143 -13.85 5.89 -11.42
CA THR A 143 -14.78 5.53 -12.50
C THR A 143 -15.99 4.77 -11.95
N ARG A 144 -15.79 3.81 -11.04
CA ARG A 144 -16.90 3.08 -10.38
C ARG A 144 -17.82 4.05 -9.63
N MET A 145 -17.24 5.01 -8.91
CA MET A 145 -17.98 6.00 -8.14
C MET A 145 -18.79 6.94 -9.04
N LEU A 146 -18.18 7.51 -10.08
CA LEU A 146 -18.85 8.38 -11.05
C LEU A 146 -20.02 7.67 -11.73
N ASN A 147 -19.82 6.41 -12.16
CA ASN A 147 -20.86 5.60 -12.79
C ASN A 147 -22.00 5.29 -11.83
N HIS A 148 -21.69 4.90 -10.59
CA HIS A 148 -22.70 4.55 -9.57
C HIS A 148 -23.62 5.74 -9.27
N PHE A 149 -23.04 6.93 -9.11
CA PHE A 149 -23.80 8.14 -8.81
C PHE A 149 -24.32 8.90 -10.03
N GLY A 150 -24.06 8.41 -11.25
CA GLY A 150 -24.53 9.02 -12.50
C GLY A 150 -23.91 10.40 -12.78
N VAL A 151 -22.67 10.63 -12.37
CA VAL A 151 -21.95 11.89 -12.58
C VAL A 151 -21.06 11.79 -13.82
N SER A 152 -21.43 12.45 -14.90
CA SER A 152 -20.65 12.52 -16.15
C SER A 152 -19.66 13.68 -16.11
N THR A 153 -18.38 13.41 -16.39
CA THR A 153 -17.28 14.39 -16.31
C THR A 153 -16.44 14.36 -17.58
N VAL A 154 -15.61 15.39 -17.81
CA VAL A 154 -14.53 15.35 -18.78
C VAL A 154 -13.30 14.78 -18.07
N ALA A 155 -13.16 13.46 -18.11
CA ALA A 155 -12.16 12.76 -17.34
C ALA A 155 -10.82 12.65 -18.09
N GLU A 156 -9.75 13.10 -17.47
CA GLU A 156 -8.36 13.00 -17.93
C GLU A 156 -7.59 11.97 -17.09
N ARG A 157 -6.49 11.44 -17.65
CA ARG A 157 -5.63 10.42 -17.01
C ARG A 157 -4.21 10.92 -16.96
N MET A 158 -3.69 11.07 -15.73
CA MET A 158 -2.32 11.53 -15.48
C MET A 158 -1.87 11.18 -14.07
N ALA A 159 -0.56 11.25 -13.81
CA ALA A 159 -0.01 11.09 -12.47
C ALA A 159 -0.52 12.19 -11.52
N HIS A 160 -0.57 11.90 -10.22
CA HIS A 160 -1.10 12.83 -9.22
C HIS A 160 -0.30 14.14 -9.15
N ALA A 161 1.03 14.09 -9.32
CA ALA A 161 1.87 15.28 -9.36
C ALA A 161 1.51 16.21 -10.53
N GLU A 162 1.24 15.65 -11.71
CA GLU A 162 0.79 16.43 -12.87
C GLU A 162 -0.62 16.99 -12.65
N ALA A 163 -1.54 16.18 -12.11
CA ALA A 163 -2.90 16.63 -11.80
C ALA A 163 -2.90 17.76 -10.80
N SER A 164 -2.07 17.68 -9.75
CA SER A 164 -1.88 18.71 -8.74
C SER A 164 -1.45 20.04 -9.37
N ARG A 165 -0.40 20.00 -10.21
CA ARG A 165 0.07 21.20 -10.93
C ARG A 165 -1.04 21.83 -11.77
N ARG A 166 -1.81 21.02 -12.51
CA ARG A 166 -2.90 21.50 -13.38
C ARG A 166 -4.11 22.03 -12.60
N VAL A 167 -4.38 21.51 -11.41
CA VAL A 167 -5.38 22.10 -10.50
C VAL A 167 -4.91 23.47 -10.02
N ALA A 168 -3.63 23.61 -9.63
CA ALA A 168 -3.05 24.88 -9.22
C ALA A 168 -3.08 25.94 -10.33
N GLU A 169 -2.86 25.54 -11.57
CA GLU A 169 -2.91 26.40 -12.77
C GLU A 169 -4.34 26.70 -13.24
N GLY A 170 -5.37 26.05 -12.68
CA GLY A 170 -6.77 26.21 -13.11
C GLY A 170 -7.09 25.50 -14.44
N SER A 171 -6.21 24.65 -14.98
CA SER A 171 -6.45 23.87 -16.20
C SER A 171 -7.20 22.57 -15.94
N LEU A 172 -7.35 22.15 -14.67
CA LEU A 172 -8.27 21.14 -14.18
C LEU A 172 -9.19 21.74 -13.10
N ASP A 173 -10.45 21.32 -13.10
CA ASP A 173 -11.45 21.75 -12.12
C ASP A 173 -11.34 20.93 -10.82
N ALA A 174 -10.88 19.69 -10.91
CA ALA A 174 -10.65 18.80 -9.74
C ALA A 174 -9.63 17.70 -10.06
N MET A 175 -9.05 17.11 -9.01
CA MET A 175 -8.38 15.83 -9.08
C MET A 175 -8.96 14.86 -8.05
N LEU A 176 -9.15 13.61 -8.47
CA LEU A 176 -9.40 12.50 -7.57
C LEU A 176 -8.07 11.81 -7.26
N ALA A 177 -7.91 11.41 -6.00
CA ALA A 177 -6.75 10.65 -5.53
C ALA A 177 -7.18 9.61 -4.50
N LEU A 178 -7.06 8.33 -4.85
CA LEU A 178 -7.18 7.22 -3.90
C LEU A 178 -5.77 6.82 -3.47
N THR A 179 -5.29 7.35 -2.36
CA THR A 179 -3.93 7.12 -1.87
C THR A 179 -3.85 7.36 -0.36
N GLY A 180 -2.73 6.99 0.26
CA GLY A 180 -2.47 7.27 1.68
C GLY A 180 -2.39 8.77 1.98
N ILE A 181 -2.35 9.12 3.24
CA ILE A 181 -2.34 10.51 3.72
C ILE A 181 -1.14 10.78 4.65
N PRO A 182 -0.52 12.00 4.59
CA PRO A 182 -0.79 13.07 3.63
C PRO A 182 -0.35 12.69 2.21
N THR A 183 -1.15 12.98 1.20
CA THR A 183 -0.79 12.74 -0.21
C THR A 183 0.21 13.79 -0.68
N PRO A 184 1.41 13.41 -1.17
CA PRO A 184 2.43 14.38 -1.59
C PRO A 184 1.89 15.41 -2.58
N ALA A 185 1.19 14.97 -3.62
CA ALA A 185 0.60 15.85 -4.62
C ALA A 185 -0.41 16.87 -4.08
N ILE A 186 -1.11 16.57 -2.97
CA ILE A 186 -2.02 17.52 -2.31
C ILE A 186 -1.25 18.45 -1.36
N THR A 187 -0.23 17.91 -0.68
CA THR A 187 0.65 18.71 0.18
C THR A 187 1.34 19.82 -0.61
N ASP A 188 1.78 19.54 -1.84
CA ASP A 188 2.45 20.49 -2.73
C ASP A 188 1.57 21.68 -3.12
N LEU A 189 0.25 21.56 -3.03
CA LEU A 189 -0.71 22.65 -3.28
C LEU A 189 -0.75 23.71 -2.16
N ARG A 190 -0.10 23.47 -1.01
CA ARG A 190 0.13 24.41 0.09
C ARG A 190 -1.12 25.18 0.52
N GLY A 191 -2.25 24.51 0.65
CA GLY A 191 -3.51 25.12 1.09
C GLY A 191 -4.27 25.91 0.01
N ASN A 192 -3.78 25.97 -1.23
CA ASN A 192 -4.54 26.58 -2.34
C ASN A 192 -5.67 25.68 -2.89
N VAL A 193 -6.03 24.68 -2.11
CA VAL A 193 -7.09 23.73 -2.42
C VAL A 193 -7.99 23.52 -1.22
N ARG A 194 -9.15 22.93 -1.47
CA ARG A 194 -9.98 22.30 -0.44
C ARG A 194 -10.37 20.89 -0.90
N LEU A 195 -10.68 20.03 0.06
CA LEU A 195 -11.21 18.70 -0.20
C LEU A 195 -12.73 18.73 -0.12
N ILE A 196 -13.38 18.03 -1.04
CA ILE A 196 -14.84 17.88 -1.04
C ILE A 196 -15.24 16.77 -0.07
N ASP A 197 -16.12 17.06 0.86
CA ASP A 197 -16.78 16.08 1.73
C ASP A 197 -17.76 15.23 0.91
N ILE A 198 -17.75 13.92 1.17
CA ILE A 198 -18.64 12.95 0.51
C ILE A 198 -19.22 11.94 1.52
N PRO A 199 -19.80 12.40 2.65
CA PRO A 199 -20.25 11.50 3.71
C PRO A 199 -21.37 10.55 3.28
N ASP A 200 -22.35 11.04 2.54
CA ASP A 200 -23.51 10.27 2.11
C ASP A 200 -23.12 9.29 0.99
N GLU A 201 -22.31 9.77 0.03
CA GLU A 201 -21.74 8.93 -1.02
C GLU A 201 -20.85 7.82 -0.45
N ALA A 202 -20.08 8.11 0.61
CA ALA A 202 -19.22 7.14 1.25
C ALA A 202 -20.02 6.00 1.90
N ILE A 203 -21.12 6.32 2.56
CA ILE A 203 -22.02 5.33 3.19
C ILE A 203 -22.70 4.49 2.10
N GLU A 204 -23.36 5.13 1.13
CA GLU A 204 -24.08 4.44 0.05
C GLU A 204 -23.14 3.55 -0.77
N PHE A 205 -21.92 4.03 -1.08
CA PHE A 205 -20.94 3.28 -1.83
C PHE A 205 -20.42 2.06 -1.07
N SER A 206 -20.21 2.21 0.25
CA SER A 206 -19.86 1.11 1.16
C SER A 206 -20.93 0.05 1.23
N ASP A 207 -22.19 0.44 1.34
CA ASP A 207 -23.33 -0.49 1.43
C ASP A 207 -23.57 -1.24 0.11
N THR A 208 -23.36 -0.57 -1.01
CA THR A 208 -23.54 -1.15 -2.36
C THR A 208 -22.41 -2.14 -2.70
N PHE A 209 -21.16 -1.75 -2.48
CA PHE A 209 -19.97 -2.54 -2.84
C PHE A 209 -19.32 -3.16 -1.60
N ARG A 210 -20.07 -3.93 -0.84
CA ARG A 210 -19.66 -4.50 0.45
C ARG A 210 -18.24 -5.06 0.45
N GLY A 211 -17.43 -4.61 1.40
CA GLY A 211 -16.14 -5.16 1.75
C GLY A 211 -14.95 -4.19 1.62
N PRO A 212 -14.59 -3.64 0.44
CA PRO A 212 -13.38 -2.85 0.34
C PRO A 212 -13.51 -1.39 0.77
N TYR A 213 -14.73 -0.81 0.73
CA TYR A 213 -14.94 0.61 1.04
C TYR A 213 -15.43 0.80 2.46
N ILE A 214 -14.78 1.66 3.22
CA ILE A 214 -15.05 1.89 4.65
C ILE A 214 -15.26 3.40 4.84
N PRO A 215 -16.46 3.89 5.25
CA PRO A 215 -16.65 5.29 5.59
C PRO A 215 -15.58 5.76 6.58
N ALA A 216 -14.95 6.89 6.30
CA ALA A 216 -13.79 7.35 7.05
C ALA A 216 -13.69 8.88 7.08
N THR A 217 -12.84 9.39 7.94
CA THR A 217 -12.52 10.81 8.03
C THR A 217 -11.03 11.03 7.94
N ILE A 218 -10.58 11.88 7.02
CA ILE A 218 -9.23 12.42 7.02
C ILE A 218 -9.15 13.43 8.17
N PRO A 219 -8.24 13.26 9.14
CA PRO A 219 -8.15 14.16 10.29
C PRO A 219 -7.82 15.59 9.89
N ALA A 220 -8.32 16.56 10.64
CA ALA A 220 -7.86 17.94 10.53
C ALA A 220 -6.33 18.00 10.71
N LYS A 221 -5.68 18.93 10.04
CA LYS A 221 -4.22 19.11 10.04
C LYS A 221 -3.41 18.01 9.37
N THR A 222 -4.04 17.03 8.73
CA THR A 222 -3.33 16.12 7.82
C THR A 222 -2.61 16.92 6.73
N TYR A 223 -3.25 17.99 6.26
CA TYR A 223 -2.70 18.98 5.34
C TYR A 223 -2.78 20.37 6.03
N GLU A 224 -1.79 20.73 6.78
CA GLU A 224 -1.66 21.94 7.62
C GLU A 224 -2.89 22.87 7.74
N ALA A 225 -3.39 23.40 6.62
CA ALA A 225 -4.45 24.42 6.56
C ALA A 225 -5.85 23.83 6.29
N LEU A 226 -5.98 22.52 6.03
CA LEU A 226 -7.27 21.95 5.67
C LEU A 226 -8.01 21.41 6.90
N PRO A 227 -9.36 21.57 6.92
CA PRO A 227 -10.19 20.96 7.94
C PRO A 227 -10.21 19.42 7.79
N SER A 228 -10.87 18.74 8.71
CA SER A 228 -11.19 17.32 8.53
C SER A 228 -12.08 17.13 7.29
N ASN A 229 -11.91 15.99 6.61
CA ASN A 229 -12.68 15.68 5.42
C ASN A 229 -13.35 14.30 5.55
N LYS A 230 -14.65 14.24 5.35
CA LYS A 230 -15.45 13.02 5.40
C LYS A 230 -15.44 12.34 4.04
N THR A 231 -15.04 11.06 4.01
CA THR A 231 -14.82 10.30 2.79
C THR A 231 -14.94 8.80 3.08
N PHE A 232 -14.36 7.96 2.25
CA PHE A 232 -14.14 6.54 2.53
C PHE A 232 -12.67 6.16 2.36
N ALA A 233 -12.30 5.08 3.03
CA ALA A 233 -10.99 4.47 2.93
C ALA A 233 -11.07 3.09 2.27
N VAL A 234 -9.95 2.68 1.66
CA VAL A 234 -9.76 1.36 1.05
C VAL A 234 -8.46 0.76 1.61
N PRO A 235 -8.50 -0.46 2.19
CA PRO A 235 -7.29 -1.12 2.66
C PRO A 235 -6.28 -1.35 1.54
N ASN A 236 -5.01 -1.16 1.85
CA ASN A 236 -3.90 -1.49 0.96
C ASN A 236 -3.20 -2.76 1.42
N LEU A 237 -2.83 -3.60 0.47
CA LEU A 237 -2.10 -4.84 0.68
C LEU A 237 -0.72 -4.78 0.02
N LEU A 238 0.26 -5.40 0.67
CA LEU A 238 1.41 -5.94 -0.03
C LEU A 238 1.05 -7.35 -0.48
N LEU A 239 1.25 -7.60 -1.76
CA LEU A 239 0.94 -8.86 -2.43
C LEU A 239 2.23 -9.52 -2.93
N ALA A 240 2.21 -10.84 -3.02
CA ALA A 240 3.26 -11.65 -3.61
C ALA A 240 2.66 -12.55 -4.71
N HIS A 241 3.46 -12.84 -5.74
CA HIS A 241 3.13 -13.91 -6.68
C HIS A 241 3.17 -15.27 -5.95
N GLU A 242 2.19 -16.13 -6.19
CA GLU A 242 2.04 -17.39 -5.43
C GLU A 242 3.24 -18.35 -5.53
N THR A 243 4.06 -18.24 -6.58
CA THR A 243 5.25 -19.06 -6.77
C THR A 243 6.49 -18.55 -6.08
N LEU A 244 6.45 -17.35 -5.48
CA LEU A 244 7.58 -16.83 -4.71
C LEU A 244 7.80 -17.74 -3.50
N SER A 245 9.06 -18.09 -3.18
CA SER A 245 9.31 -19.07 -2.13
C SER A 245 8.79 -18.63 -0.77
N ALA A 246 8.25 -19.55 0.03
CA ALA A 246 7.73 -19.25 1.36
C ALA A 246 8.81 -18.67 2.30
N ASP A 247 10.06 -19.04 2.12
CA ASP A 247 11.17 -18.53 2.93
C ASP A 247 11.45 -17.05 2.60
N VAL A 248 11.41 -16.67 1.31
CA VAL A 248 11.54 -15.27 0.89
C VAL A 248 10.37 -14.45 1.39
N VAL A 249 9.12 -14.92 1.23
CA VAL A 249 7.94 -14.19 1.68
C VAL A 249 7.89 -14.07 3.20
N GLU A 250 8.41 -15.03 3.95
CA GLU A 250 8.56 -14.90 5.41
C GLU A 250 9.52 -13.75 5.78
N VAL A 251 10.66 -13.62 5.09
CA VAL A 251 11.57 -12.48 5.27
C VAL A 251 10.88 -11.19 4.90
N VAL A 252 10.21 -11.13 3.75
CA VAL A 252 9.46 -9.94 3.31
C VAL A 252 8.42 -9.53 4.37
N THR A 253 7.63 -10.49 4.87
CA THR A 253 6.60 -10.23 5.88
C THR A 253 7.24 -9.70 7.17
N ARG A 254 8.29 -10.36 7.64
CA ARG A 254 9.04 -9.88 8.82
C ARG A 254 9.50 -8.44 8.61
N THR A 255 10.19 -8.15 7.51
CA THR A 255 10.70 -6.80 7.21
C THR A 255 9.59 -5.75 7.25
N VAL A 256 8.45 -6.00 6.59
CA VAL A 256 7.31 -5.08 6.58
C VAL A 256 6.84 -4.73 7.99
N PHE A 257 6.78 -5.71 8.89
CA PHE A 257 6.17 -5.53 10.21
C PHE A 257 7.17 -5.27 11.35
N THR A 258 8.49 -5.44 11.12
CA THR A 258 9.52 -5.15 12.14
C THR A 258 10.39 -3.94 11.78
N GLU A 259 10.56 -3.63 10.48
CA GLU A 259 11.38 -2.51 10.03
C GLU A 259 10.53 -1.27 9.68
N THR A 260 9.36 -1.12 10.32
CA THR A 260 8.43 0.00 10.06
C THR A 260 9.10 1.37 10.23
N ALA A 261 10.04 1.52 11.15
CA ALA A 261 10.80 2.77 11.33
C ALA A 261 11.55 3.20 10.05
N ARG A 262 12.16 2.22 9.34
CA ARG A 262 12.84 2.47 8.05
C ARG A 262 11.85 2.85 6.96
N ILE A 263 10.70 2.17 6.90
CA ILE A 263 9.69 2.42 5.87
C ILE A 263 9.04 3.79 6.08
N VAL A 264 8.89 4.22 7.33
CA VAL A 264 8.39 5.57 7.70
C VAL A 264 9.30 6.69 7.20
N GLU A 265 10.60 6.46 7.04
CA GLU A 265 11.52 7.44 6.43
C GLU A 265 11.09 7.83 5.00
N GLY A 266 10.48 6.90 4.26
CA GLY A 266 9.91 7.19 2.94
C GLY A 266 8.59 7.97 3.03
N HIS A 267 7.68 7.55 3.93
CA HIS A 267 6.39 8.22 4.09
C HIS A 267 5.76 7.96 5.46
N PRO A 268 5.25 8.98 6.18
CA PRO A 268 4.71 8.84 7.53
C PRO A 268 3.49 7.90 7.64
N GLU A 269 2.73 7.68 6.57
CA GLU A 269 1.60 6.74 6.56
C GLU A 269 2.03 5.30 6.88
N ALA A 270 3.29 4.94 6.61
CA ALA A 270 3.84 3.64 6.97
C ALA A 270 3.84 3.36 8.49
N ALA A 271 3.75 4.39 9.35
CA ALA A 271 3.57 4.23 10.80
C ALA A 271 2.26 3.50 11.17
N ARG A 272 1.31 3.42 10.27
CA ARG A 272 0.05 2.67 10.45
C ARG A 272 0.17 1.18 10.17
N ILE A 273 1.28 0.73 9.59
CA ILE A 273 1.55 -0.70 9.39
C ILE A 273 1.62 -1.38 10.75
N ASN A 274 0.75 -2.35 10.99
CA ASN A 274 0.58 -2.97 12.29
C ASN A 274 0.33 -4.48 12.17
N VAL A 275 1.06 -5.25 12.96
CA VAL A 275 0.95 -6.73 13.00
C VAL A 275 -0.48 -7.19 13.29
N ARG A 276 -1.21 -6.47 14.17
CA ARG A 276 -2.59 -6.85 14.56
C ARG A 276 -3.57 -6.76 13.40
N THR A 277 -3.42 -5.76 12.53
CA THR A 277 -4.27 -5.57 11.36
C THR A 277 -3.71 -6.25 10.12
N GLY A 278 -2.42 -6.60 10.11
CA GLY A 278 -1.71 -7.18 8.96
C GLY A 278 -2.36 -8.44 8.37
N ILE A 279 -3.06 -9.23 9.21
CA ILE A 279 -3.76 -10.44 8.77
C ILE A 279 -5.15 -10.16 8.16
N ALA A 280 -5.65 -8.92 8.22
CA ALA A 280 -6.97 -8.55 7.72
C ALA A 280 -6.92 -8.25 6.21
N THR A 281 -6.68 -9.28 5.41
CA THR A 281 -6.43 -9.20 3.96
C THR A 281 -7.69 -9.38 3.10
N GLY A 282 -8.87 -9.34 3.73
CA GLY A 282 -10.15 -9.51 3.05
C GLY A 282 -10.26 -10.90 2.38
N ARG A 283 -10.61 -10.90 1.09
CA ARG A 283 -10.74 -12.13 0.29
C ARG A 283 -9.41 -12.72 -0.21
N VAL A 284 -8.30 -12.00 -0.04
CA VAL A 284 -7.00 -12.44 -0.55
C VAL A 284 -6.32 -13.36 0.48
N PRO A 285 -6.08 -14.64 0.18
CA PRO A 285 -5.44 -15.54 1.13
C PRO A 285 -3.99 -15.12 1.38
N LEU A 286 -3.53 -15.31 2.62
CA LEU A 286 -2.13 -15.10 2.96
C LEU A 286 -1.24 -16.07 2.18
N HIS A 287 -0.06 -15.59 1.78
CA HIS A 287 1.01 -16.45 1.30
C HIS A 287 1.52 -17.35 2.43
N ASP A 288 1.94 -18.59 2.13
CA ASP A 288 2.39 -19.55 3.15
C ASP A 288 3.50 -19.01 4.05
N GLY A 289 4.46 -18.27 3.46
CA GLY A 289 5.53 -17.59 4.21
C GLY A 289 4.99 -16.52 5.16
N ALA A 290 4.02 -15.73 4.71
CA ALA A 290 3.37 -14.73 5.55
C ALA A 290 2.58 -15.38 6.68
N ALA A 291 1.79 -16.41 6.37
CA ALA A 291 1.03 -17.16 7.37
C ALA A 291 1.95 -17.81 8.42
N ARG A 292 3.12 -18.31 8.01
CA ARG A 292 4.13 -18.88 8.90
C ARG A 292 4.66 -17.80 9.88
N TRP A 293 5.04 -16.64 9.37
CA TRP A 293 5.52 -15.55 10.19
C TRP A 293 4.45 -15.04 11.17
N PHE A 294 3.22 -14.77 10.72
CA PHE A 294 2.15 -14.32 11.62
C PHE A 294 1.85 -15.34 12.73
N ARG A 295 1.95 -16.65 12.46
CA ARG A 295 1.81 -17.67 13.50
C ARG A 295 2.94 -17.62 14.53
N SER A 296 4.17 -17.30 14.11
CA SER A 296 5.33 -17.24 15.01
C SER A 296 5.26 -16.08 16.02
N VAL A 297 4.64 -14.95 15.64
CA VAL A 297 4.54 -13.74 16.49
C VAL A 297 3.26 -13.66 17.33
N LYS A 298 2.32 -14.60 17.16
CA LYS A 298 1.08 -14.70 17.95
C LYS A 298 1.24 -15.43 19.29
N ARG A 299 2.47 -15.75 19.68
CA ARG A 299 2.75 -16.45 20.96
C ARG A 299 2.78 -15.51 22.13
#